data_b4690e813392635134e4fbfd21b1e339
#
_entry.id   b4690e813392635134e4fbfd21b1e339
#
_cell.length_a   1.000
_cell.length_b   1.000
_cell.length_c   1.000
_cell.angle_alpha   90.00
_cell.angle_beta   90.00
_cell.angle_gamma   90.00
#
_symmetry.space_group_name_H-M   'P 1'
#
loop_
_entity.id
_entity.type
_entity.pdbx_description
1 polymer ?
#
loop_
_entity_poly.entity_id
_entity_poly.type
_entity_poly.pdbx_seq_one_letter_code
_entity_poly.pdbx_strand_id
1 'polypeptide(L)'
;MGLFNATLVMVSYLFISLFGVVLAKENSFILGRVNMQGVIIDTACTISFGNQKQTIDMGMLSLSELVRHGTSRSWFFSIKLTNCMSGYNKADSLKKFNVTFDGERDGKSFGIKGDATGVALQIIDTHGHVIEPGKSMPLIDSSPEYNQLDYAIRLITDRQTLKSGIFWSHIKFRLDYF
;
A
#
# COMPACT_ATOMS: atom_id res chain seq x y z
N MET A 1 -49.91 -66.08 53.70
CA MET A 1 -49.57 -64.63 53.65
C MET A 1 -48.13 -64.34 53.26
N GLY A 2 -47.29 -65.35 53.04
CA GLY A 2 -45.87 -65.12 52.68
C GLY A 2 -45.54 -64.99 51.21
N LEU A 3 -46.28 -65.62 50.32
CA LEU A 3 -45.99 -65.59 48.86
C LEU A 3 -46.38 -64.23 48.19
N PHE A 4 -47.40 -63.60 48.73
CA PHE A 4 -47.87 -62.27 48.12
C PHE A 4 -46.92 -61.11 48.42
N ASN A 5 -46.20 -61.11 49.54
CA ASN A 5 -45.22 -60.13 49.84
C ASN A 5 -43.91 -60.36 49.07
N ALA A 6 -43.53 -61.56 48.72
CA ALA A 6 -42.32 -61.88 47.98
C ALA A 6 -42.46 -61.41 46.50
N THR A 7 -43.63 -61.60 45.91
CA THR A 7 -43.91 -61.12 44.51
C THR A 7 -43.95 -59.59 44.42
N LEU A 8 -44.48 -58.90 45.42
CA LEU A 8 -44.56 -57.42 45.42
C LEU A 8 -43.16 -56.82 45.55
N VAL A 9 -42.28 -57.40 46.36
CA VAL A 9 -40.89 -56.96 46.48
C VAL A 9 -40.10 -57.23 45.18
N MET A 10 -40.29 -58.35 44.52
CA MET A 10 -39.65 -58.67 43.26
C MET A 10 -40.08 -57.71 42.14
N VAL A 11 -41.35 -57.38 42.05
CA VAL A 11 -41.86 -56.39 41.05
C VAL A 11 -41.35 -55.01 41.31
N SER A 12 -41.18 -54.60 42.59
CA SER A 12 -40.59 -53.31 42.96
C SER A 12 -39.12 -53.23 42.56
N TYR A 13 -38.32 -54.28 42.72
CA TYR A 13 -36.94 -54.33 42.28
C TYR A 13 -36.77 -54.31 40.76
N LEU A 14 -37.74 -54.95 40.04
CA LEU A 14 -37.74 -54.95 38.60
C LEU A 14 -38.03 -53.53 38.02
N PHE A 15 -38.89 -52.74 38.68
CA PHE A 15 -39.21 -51.38 38.27
C PHE A 15 -38.01 -50.41 38.55
N ILE A 16 -37.25 -50.61 39.59
CA ILE A 16 -36.09 -49.76 39.91
C ILE A 16 -34.94 -50.01 38.94
N SER A 17 -34.77 -51.21 38.41
CA SER A 17 -33.75 -51.55 37.41
C SER A 17 -34.04 -51.02 36.02
N LEU A 18 -35.29 -50.63 35.72
CA LEU A 18 -35.70 -50.07 34.42
C LEU A 18 -35.46 -48.54 34.33
N PHE A 19 -35.26 -47.85 35.47
CA PHE A 19 -34.81 -46.49 35.48
C PHE A 19 -33.28 -46.45 35.36
N GLY A 20 -32.77 -46.88 34.18
CA GLY A 20 -31.37 -46.66 33.83
C GLY A 20 -31.11 -45.18 33.85
N VAL A 21 -30.16 -44.78 34.67
CA VAL A 21 -29.64 -43.43 34.71
C VAL A 21 -29.11 -43.14 33.32
N VAL A 22 -29.83 -42.39 32.51
CA VAL A 22 -29.32 -41.80 31.29
C VAL A 22 -28.30 -40.74 31.73
N LEU A 23 -27.04 -41.18 31.82
CA LEU A 23 -25.91 -40.24 31.88
C LEU A 23 -25.93 -39.48 30.57
N ALA A 24 -26.57 -38.33 30.54
CA ALA A 24 -26.44 -37.37 29.46
C ALA A 24 -24.96 -37.00 29.42
N LYS A 25 -24.26 -37.51 28.41
CA LYS A 25 -22.91 -37.09 28.10
C LYS A 25 -23.03 -35.63 27.68
N GLU A 26 -22.73 -34.71 28.58
CA GLU A 26 -22.57 -33.31 28.23
C GLU A 26 -21.47 -33.27 27.16
N ASN A 27 -21.91 -33.06 25.91
CA ASN A 27 -20.99 -32.64 24.86
C ASN A 27 -20.49 -31.25 25.26
N SER A 28 -19.34 -31.18 25.92
CA SER A 28 -18.65 -29.94 26.18
C SER A 28 -18.23 -29.36 24.81
N PHE A 29 -19.07 -28.52 24.23
CA PHE A 29 -18.68 -27.75 23.07
C PHE A 29 -17.60 -26.77 23.53
N ILE A 30 -16.38 -26.99 23.05
CA ILE A 30 -15.29 -26.02 23.24
C ILE A 30 -15.61 -24.86 22.28
N LEU A 31 -16.23 -23.82 22.82
CA LEU A 31 -16.52 -22.61 22.08
C LEU A 31 -15.26 -21.73 22.06
N GLY A 32 -14.67 -21.62 20.89
CA GLY A 32 -13.64 -20.63 20.63
C GLY A 32 -14.28 -19.28 20.22
N ARG A 33 -13.74 -18.18 20.72
CA ARG A 33 -14.15 -16.83 20.31
C ARG A 33 -12.99 -16.22 19.50
N VAL A 34 -13.30 -15.76 18.30
CA VAL A 34 -12.38 -14.94 17.49
C VAL A 34 -12.92 -13.51 17.49
N ASN A 35 -12.14 -12.59 18.04
CA ASN A 35 -12.46 -11.17 17.97
C ASN A 35 -11.73 -10.59 16.75
N MET A 36 -12.48 -9.98 15.86
CA MET A 36 -11.94 -9.22 14.74
C MET A 36 -12.22 -7.74 14.96
N GLN A 37 -11.19 -6.93 14.83
CA GLN A 37 -11.26 -5.48 14.92
C GLN A 37 -10.61 -4.89 13.67
N GLY A 38 -11.19 -3.86 13.13
CA GLY A 38 -10.70 -3.15 11.98
C GLY A 38 -11.28 -1.75 11.93
N VAL A 39 -10.59 -0.87 11.23
CA VAL A 39 -11.06 0.48 10.96
C VAL A 39 -11.35 0.57 9.47
N ILE A 40 -12.53 1.05 9.13
CA ILE A 40 -12.85 1.44 7.75
C ILE A 40 -12.42 2.89 7.63
N ILE A 41 -11.39 3.13 6.83
CA ILE A 41 -10.93 4.48 6.51
C ILE A 41 -11.47 4.86 5.13
N ASP A 42 -11.96 6.08 5.03
CA ASP A 42 -12.29 6.69 3.76
C ASP A 42 -11.02 7.28 3.17
N THR A 43 -10.60 6.80 1.99
CA THR A 43 -9.42 7.32 1.29
C THR A 43 -9.82 8.58 0.54
N ALA A 44 -9.07 9.66 0.76
CA ALA A 44 -9.38 10.94 0.13
C ALA A 44 -9.28 10.91 -1.40
N CYS A 45 -8.35 10.14 -1.96
CA CYS A 45 -8.18 9.97 -3.41
C CYS A 45 -7.64 8.58 -3.73
N THR A 46 -7.89 8.11 -4.95
CA THR A 46 -7.26 6.92 -5.51
C THR A 46 -6.46 7.28 -6.77
N ILE A 47 -5.41 6.51 -7.06
CA ILE A 47 -4.65 6.70 -8.29
C ILE A 47 -5.48 6.19 -9.47
N SER A 48 -5.67 7.01 -10.50
CA SER A 48 -6.36 6.62 -11.72
C SER A 48 -5.71 5.39 -12.36
N PHE A 49 -6.52 4.46 -12.85
CA PHE A 49 -6.09 3.16 -13.36
C PHE A 49 -4.92 3.25 -14.37
N GLY A 50 -4.95 4.17 -15.32
CA GLY A 50 -3.88 4.35 -16.30
C GLY A 50 -2.58 4.95 -15.73
N ASN A 51 -2.60 5.46 -14.50
CA ASN A 51 -1.47 6.14 -13.87
C ASN A 51 -0.73 5.29 -12.84
N GLN A 52 -1.21 4.08 -12.56
CA GLN A 52 -0.55 3.15 -11.63
C GLN A 52 0.77 2.59 -12.17
N LYS A 53 0.86 2.47 -13.50
CA LYS A 53 2.07 2.04 -14.20
C LYS A 53 2.28 2.96 -15.41
N GLN A 54 3.38 3.68 -15.42
CA GLN A 54 3.75 4.57 -16.51
C GLN A 54 5.14 4.20 -16.99
N THR A 55 5.34 4.24 -18.30
CA THR A 55 6.66 4.11 -18.93
C THR A 55 7.00 5.44 -19.56
N ILE A 56 8.13 6.01 -19.15
CA ILE A 56 8.65 7.25 -19.72
C ILE A 56 9.81 6.88 -20.62
N ASP A 57 9.59 7.00 -21.94
CA ASP A 57 10.66 6.82 -22.93
C ASP A 57 11.42 8.14 -23.07
N MET A 58 12.67 8.12 -22.64
CA MET A 58 13.55 9.29 -22.73
C MET A 58 14.24 9.42 -24.10
N GLY A 59 14.10 8.40 -24.96
CA GLY A 59 14.68 8.38 -26.29
C GLY A 59 16.21 8.36 -26.28
N MET A 60 16.82 8.88 -27.34
CA MET A 60 18.27 9.03 -27.45
C MET A 60 18.72 10.35 -26.85
N LEU A 61 19.75 10.30 -26.02
CA LEU A 61 20.37 11.42 -25.35
C LEU A 61 21.81 11.56 -25.79
N SER A 62 22.24 12.79 -26.02
CA SER A 62 23.62 13.07 -26.38
C SER A 62 24.50 13.14 -25.16
N LEU A 63 25.58 12.35 -25.13
CA LEU A 63 26.59 12.42 -24.09
C LEU A 63 27.21 13.82 -24.02
N SER A 64 27.36 14.51 -25.15
CA SER A 64 27.92 15.87 -25.21
C SER A 64 27.03 16.91 -24.51
N GLU A 65 25.71 16.70 -24.49
CA GLU A 65 24.78 17.54 -23.75
C GLU A 65 25.01 17.39 -22.24
N LEU A 66 25.10 16.15 -21.76
CA LEU A 66 25.39 15.87 -20.35
C LEU A 66 26.76 16.38 -19.90
N VAL A 67 27.78 16.25 -20.74
CA VAL A 67 29.13 16.79 -20.44
C VAL A 67 29.10 18.30 -20.33
N ARG A 68 28.36 18.98 -21.19
CA ARG A 68 28.31 20.45 -21.25
C ARG A 68 27.45 21.08 -20.17
N HIS A 69 26.30 20.49 -19.88
CA HIS A 69 25.29 21.08 -19.01
C HIS A 69 25.15 20.38 -17.67
N GLY A 70 25.74 19.20 -17.50
CA GLY A 70 25.58 18.36 -16.31
C GLY A 70 24.17 17.75 -16.17
N THR A 71 23.26 18.07 -17.07
CA THR A 71 21.87 17.62 -17.03
C THR A 71 21.29 17.52 -18.44
N SER A 72 20.34 16.62 -18.65
CA SER A 72 19.54 16.52 -19.87
C SER A 72 18.36 17.47 -19.84
N ARG A 73 17.62 17.54 -20.96
CA ARG A 73 16.26 18.07 -20.97
C ARG A 73 15.38 17.31 -19.98
N SER A 74 14.23 17.89 -19.65
CA SER A 74 13.24 17.27 -18.76
C SER A 74 12.12 16.60 -19.53
N TRP A 75 11.62 15.47 -19.04
CA TRP A 75 10.41 14.80 -19.47
C TRP A 75 9.35 14.96 -18.40
N PHE A 76 8.18 15.45 -18.81
CA PHE A 76 7.08 15.68 -17.89
C PHE A 76 6.20 14.44 -17.76
N PHE A 77 5.73 14.18 -16.56
CA PHE A 77 4.74 13.15 -16.30
C PHE A 77 3.80 13.59 -15.19
N SER A 78 2.62 13.00 -15.12
CA SER A 78 1.63 13.34 -14.11
C SER A 78 1.03 12.09 -13.49
N ILE A 79 0.67 12.21 -12.22
CA ILE A 79 -0.10 11.21 -11.48
C ILE A 79 -1.51 11.77 -11.32
N LYS A 80 -2.49 11.14 -12.00
CA LYS A 80 -3.90 11.52 -11.89
C LYS A 80 -4.55 10.80 -10.73
N LEU A 81 -5.26 11.57 -9.93
CA LEU A 81 -6.03 11.10 -8.79
C LEU A 81 -7.52 11.13 -9.15
N THR A 82 -8.26 10.16 -8.64
CA THR A 82 -9.71 10.04 -8.81
C THR A 82 -10.37 9.80 -7.46
N ASN A 83 -11.68 10.00 -7.41
CA ASN A 83 -12.48 9.81 -6.19
C ASN A 83 -11.94 10.63 -5.00
N CYS A 84 -11.41 11.83 -5.28
CA CYS A 84 -11.04 12.77 -4.24
C CYS A 84 -12.34 13.28 -3.58
N MET A 85 -12.69 12.74 -2.42
CA MET A 85 -13.86 13.16 -1.66
C MET A 85 -13.46 14.34 -0.78
N SER A 86 -14.01 15.49 -1.04
CA SER A 86 -14.11 16.54 -0.03
C SER A 86 -15.14 16.07 1.01
N GLY A 87 -14.75 16.02 2.28
CA GLY A 87 -15.62 15.56 3.36
C GLY A 87 -17.03 16.13 3.25
N TYR A 88 -18.02 15.28 3.43
CA TYR A 88 -19.47 15.62 3.34
C TYR A 88 -19.87 16.73 4.32
N ASN A 89 -19.06 16.98 5.34
CA ASN A 89 -19.21 18.09 6.28
C ASN A 89 -18.03 19.05 6.11
N LYS A 90 -18.32 20.32 5.85
CA LYS A 90 -17.35 21.44 5.80
C LYS A 90 -16.49 21.61 7.06
N ALA A 91 -16.77 20.88 8.13
CA ALA A 91 -16.02 20.87 9.39
C ALA A 91 -14.95 19.75 9.46
N ASP A 92 -15.03 18.71 8.58
CA ASP A 92 -14.00 17.70 8.50
C ASP A 92 -12.89 18.25 7.60
N SER A 93 -11.79 18.59 8.24
CA SER A 93 -10.56 19.07 7.64
C SER A 93 -10.21 18.27 6.39
N LEU A 94 -9.93 18.97 5.30
CA LEU A 94 -9.35 18.41 4.07
C LEU A 94 -8.28 17.39 4.46
N LYS A 95 -8.53 16.13 4.12
CA LYS A 95 -7.54 15.08 4.38
C LYS A 95 -6.26 15.46 3.61
N LYS A 96 -5.15 15.36 4.30
CA LYS A 96 -3.84 15.66 3.72
C LYS A 96 -3.17 14.37 3.31
N PHE A 97 -2.40 14.42 2.28
CA PHE A 97 -1.55 13.30 1.87
C PHE A 97 -0.17 13.80 1.49
N ASN A 98 0.79 12.89 1.54
CA ASN A 98 2.08 13.13 0.92
C ASN A 98 2.37 12.08 -0.15
N VAL A 99 3.33 12.38 -0.99
CA VAL A 99 3.85 11.47 -2.01
C VAL A 99 5.27 11.10 -1.65
N THR A 100 5.57 9.82 -1.75
CA THR A 100 6.93 9.30 -1.59
C THR A 100 7.31 8.54 -2.85
N PHE A 101 8.40 8.93 -3.48
CA PHE A 101 9.01 8.17 -4.56
C PHE A 101 10.16 7.32 -3.99
N ASP A 102 10.20 6.03 -4.36
CA ASP A 102 11.21 5.10 -3.89
C ASP A 102 11.83 4.34 -5.07
N GLY A 103 13.11 4.03 -4.96
CA GLY A 103 13.87 3.36 -5.99
C GLY A 103 15.33 3.17 -5.55
N GLU A 104 16.14 2.64 -6.46
CA GLU A 104 17.57 2.54 -6.22
C GLU A 104 18.17 3.93 -5.98
N ARG A 105 19.01 4.06 -4.97
CA ARG A 105 19.59 5.36 -4.58
C ARG A 105 20.93 5.56 -5.25
N ASP A 106 21.13 6.76 -5.76
CA ASP A 106 22.43 7.30 -6.12
C ASP A 106 22.56 8.70 -5.50
N GLY A 107 23.14 8.75 -4.31
CA GLY A 107 23.17 9.96 -3.50
C GLY A 107 21.77 10.47 -3.15
N LYS A 108 21.41 11.64 -3.66
CA LYS A 108 20.09 12.27 -3.55
C LYS A 108 19.19 12.02 -4.76
N SER A 109 19.66 11.23 -5.71
CA SER A 109 19.00 10.94 -6.98
C SER A 109 18.65 9.45 -7.08
N PHE A 110 17.97 9.07 -8.13
CA PHE A 110 17.61 7.68 -8.40
C PHE A 110 18.66 7.05 -9.30
N GLY A 111 19.13 5.88 -8.91
CA GLY A 111 20.08 5.10 -9.69
C GLY A 111 19.48 4.55 -10.98
N ILE A 112 20.34 4.28 -11.93
CA ILE A 112 20.02 3.60 -13.19
C ILE A 112 20.65 2.22 -13.22
N LYS A 113 20.14 1.39 -14.12
CA LYS A 113 20.70 0.09 -14.48
C LYS A 113 20.98 0.05 -15.98
N GLY A 114 21.86 -0.84 -16.40
CA GLY A 114 22.22 -1.01 -17.79
C GLY A 114 23.71 -0.78 -18.04
N ASP A 115 24.07 -0.44 -19.29
CA ASP A 115 25.46 -0.28 -19.73
C ASP A 115 25.97 1.17 -19.58
N ALA A 116 25.04 2.14 -19.49
CA ALA A 116 25.39 3.55 -19.26
C ALA A 116 25.87 3.74 -17.81
N THR A 117 26.87 4.60 -17.62
CA THR A 117 27.40 4.96 -16.32
C THR A 117 27.65 6.46 -16.22
N GLY A 118 27.85 6.97 -15.00
CA GLY A 118 28.14 8.37 -14.76
C GLY A 118 26.93 9.27 -14.77
N VAL A 119 25.73 8.69 -14.69
CA VAL A 119 24.45 9.43 -14.70
C VAL A 119 23.47 8.84 -13.71
N ALA A 120 22.61 9.69 -13.17
CA ALA A 120 21.51 9.37 -12.29
C ALA A 120 20.21 10.04 -12.76
N LEU A 121 19.06 9.55 -12.32
CA LEU A 121 17.77 10.16 -12.57
C LEU A 121 17.40 11.12 -11.44
N GLN A 122 16.94 12.30 -11.78
CA GLN A 122 16.44 13.29 -10.86
C GLN A 122 14.98 13.58 -11.18
N ILE A 123 14.10 13.47 -10.17
CA ILE A 123 12.71 13.91 -10.25
C ILE A 123 12.60 15.27 -9.57
N ILE A 124 11.83 16.17 -10.18
CA ILE A 124 11.55 17.50 -9.65
C ILE A 124 10.04 17.75 -9.69
N ASP A 125 9.54 18.51 -8.72
CA ASP A 125 8.16 18.98 -8.70
C ASP A 125 7.98 20.26 -9.58
N THR A 126 6.76 20.77 -9.64
CA THR A 126 6.41 21.98 -10.39
C THR A 126 7.07 23.24 -9.83
N HIS A 127 7.55 23.21 -8.59
CA HIS A 127 8.28 24.31 -7.94
C HIS A 127 9.80 24.20 -8.11
N GLY A 128 10.26 23.12 -8.76
CA GLY A 128 11.67 22.86 -8.96
C GLY A 128 12.38 22.18 -7.78
N HIS A 129 11.65 21.73 -6.76
CA HIS A 129 12.25 20.99 -5.66
C HIS A 129 12.63 19.59 -6.11
N VAL A 130 13.85 19.21 -5.75
CA VAL A 130 14.37 17.86 -6.03
C VAL A 130 13.76 16.86 -5.06
N ILE A 131 13.26 15.78 -5.62
CA ILE A 131 12.67 14.66 -4.89
C ILE A 131 13.74 13.61 -4.65
N GLU A 132 14.00 13.32 -3.37
CA GLU A 132 14.96 12.30 -2.96
C GLU A 132 14.29 10.93 -2.79
N PRO A 133 14.94 9.81 -3.18
CA PRO A 133 14.40 8.48 -3.00
C PRO A 133 14.01 8.17 -1.54
N GLY A 134 12.78 7.67 -1.31
CA GLY A 134 12.28 7.26 0.00
C GLY A 134 12.01 8.42 0.96
N LYS A 135 12.08 9.67 0.52
CA LYS A 135 11.76 10.84 1.35
C LYS A 135 10.37 11.34 1.00
N SER A 136 9.53 11.50 2.02
CA SER A 136 8.19 12.05 1.85
C SER A 136 8.23 13.51 1.45
N MET A 137 7.40 13.88 0.49
CA MET A 137 7.18 15.26 0.07
C MET A 137 6.34 16.02 1.13
N PRO A 138 6.27 17.35 1.07
CA PRO A 138 5.35 18.13 1.87
C PRO A 138 3.90 17.66 1.70
N LEU A 139 3.09 17.89 2.75
CA LEU A 139 1.67 17.54 2.74
C LEU A 139 0.92 18.36 1.70
N ILE A 140 0.07 17.69 0.95
CA ILE A 140 -0.82 18.24 -0.06
C ILE A 140 -2.26 18.08 0.44
N ASP A 141 -3.06 19.13 0.34
CA ASP A 141 -4.47 19.07 0.66
C ASP A 141 -5.22 18.29 -0.43
N SER A 142 -5.98 17.27 -0.01
CA SER A 142 -6.83 16.54 -0.94
C SER A 142 -8.07 17.38 -1.25
N SER A 143 -8.11 17.98 -2.42
CA SER A 143 -9.31 18.66 -2.91
C SER A 143 -9.60 18.21 -4.35
N PRO A 144 -10.85 18.33 -4.82
CA PRO A 144 -11.19 18.05 -6.20
C PRO A 144 -10.37 18.86 -7.22
N GLU A 145 -9.79 19.97 -6.79
CA GLU A 145 -8.94 20.85 -7.61
C GLU A 145 -7.54 20.25 -7.81
N TYR A 146 -7.05 19.47 -6.83
CA TYR A 146 -5.73 18.82 -6.87
C TYR A 146 -5.86 17.35 -7.26
N ASN A 147 -6.46 17.09 -8.42
CA ASN A 147 -6.63 15.75 -8.97
C ASN A 147 -5.47 15.29 -9.87
N GLN A 148 -4.47 16.12 -10.03
CA GLN A 148 -3.29 15.83 -10.84
C GLN A 148 -2.04 16.38 -10.16
N LEU A 149 -1.02 15.52 -10.06
CA LEU A 149 0.29 15.84 -9.53
C LEU A 149 1.29 15.80 -10.67
N ASP A 150 1.90 16.92 -10.98
CA ASP A 150 2.80 17.08 -12.12
C ASP A 150 4.25 17.07 -11.67
N TYR A 151 5.06 16.31 -12.38
CA TYR A 151 6.49 16.14 -12.11
C TYR A 151 7.27 16.18 -13.42
N ALA A 152 8.56 16.40 -13.27
CA ALA A 152 9.49 16.21 -14.37
C ALA A 152 10.66 15.29 -13.94
N ILE A 153 11.16 14.52 -14.89
CA ILE A 153 12.31 13.65 -14.73
C ILE A 153 13.39 14.03 -15.73
N ARG A 154 14.63 14.01 -15.29
CA ARG A 154 15.80 14.27 -16.13
C ARG A 154 17.00 13.43 -15.70
N LEU A 155 17.96 13.24 -16.59
CA LEU A 155 19.27 12.73 -16.25
C LEU A 155 20.18 13.86 -15.74
N ILE A 156 20.97 13.53 -14.75
CA ILE A 156 22.05 14.37 -14.25
C ILE A 156 23.35 13.56 -14.22
N THR A 157 24.48 14.24 -14.26
CA THR A 157 25.78 13.57 -14.01
C THR A 157 25.96 13.28 -12.53
N ASP A 158 26.45 12.08 -12.19
CA ASP A 158 26.66 11.61 -10.80
C ASP A 158 28.13 11.75 -10.34
N ARG A 159 28.97 12.44 -11.13
CA ARG A 159 30.41 12.64 -10.92
C ARG A 159 31.27 11.40 -11.19
N GLN A 160 30.71 10.32 -11.66
CA GLN A 160 31.47 9.17 -12.14
C GLN A 160 31.84 9.35 -13.62
N THR A 161 32.65 8.44 -14.15
CA THR A 161 33.01 8.47 -15.57
C THR A 161 31.79 8.20 -16.43
N LEU A 162 31.47 9.17 -17.30
CA LEU A 162 30.38 9.07 -18.27
C LEU A 162 30.71 8.00 -19.32
N LYS A 163 29.80 7.06 -19.48
CA LYS A 163 29.83 6.04 -20.53
C LYS A 163 28.48 5.94 -21.21
N SER A 164 28.47 5.92 -22.52
CA SER A 164 27.26 5.68 -23.31
C SER A 164 26.79 4.23 -23.19
N GLY A 165 25.50 4.02 -23.26
CA GLY A 165 24.90 2.71 -23.19
C GLY A 165 23.39 2.78 -23.01
N ILE A 166 22.74 1.63 -23.00
CA ILE A 166 21.33 1.50 -22.64
C ILE A 166 21.19 1.69 -21.13
N PHE A 167 20.15 2.40 -20.71
CA PHE A 167 19.84 2.54 -19.30
C PHE A 167 18.32 2.40 -19.06
N TRP A 168 18.00 2.02 -17.84
CA TRP A 168 16.63 1.96 -17.33
C TRP A 168 16.62 2.08 -15.81
N SER A 169 15.47 2.46 -15.25
CA SER A 169 15.25 2.50 -13.81
C SER A 169 13.82 2.15 -13.50
N HIS A 170 13.59 1.67 -12.29
CA HIS A 170 12.25 1.44 -11.75
C HIS A 170 12.07 2.28 -10.49
N ILE A 171 11.11 3.19 -10.56
CA ILE A 171 10.77 4.08 -9.46
C ILE A 171 9.33 3.77 -9.07
N LYS A 172 9.11 3.50 -7.79
CA LYS A 172 7.78 3.30 -7.20
C LYS A 172 7.34 4.59 -6.56
N PHE A 173 6.05 4.83 -6.51
CA PHE A 173 5.49 5.93 -5.72
C PHE A 173 4.32 5.42 -4.88
N ARG A 174 4.11 6.07 -3.74
CA ARG A 174 2.97 5.83 -2.86
C ARG A 174 2.40 7.15 -2.37
N LEU A 175 1.12 7.11 -2.01
CA LEU A 175 0.43 8.21 -1.35
C LEU A 175 0.09 7.75 0.07
N ASP A 176 0.51 8.52 1.05
CA ASP A 176 0.22 8.26 2.47
C ASP A 176 -0.74 9.35 2.94
N TYR A 177 -1.93 8.96 3.46
CA TYR A 177 -3.01 9.85 3.90
C TYR A 177 -2.99 10.04 5.42
N PHE A 178 -3.39 11.24 5.88
CA PHE A 178 -3.38 11.64 7.29
C PHE A 178 -4.72 12.26 7.70
#